data_230263be90050021b447b369b49636da
#
_entry.id   230263be90050021b447b369b49636da
#
_cell.length_a   1.000
_cell.length_b   1.000
_cell.length_c   1.000
_cell.angle_alpha   90.00
_cell.angle_beta   90.00
_cell.angle_gamma   90.00
#
_symmetry.space_group_name_H-M   'P 1'
#
loop_
_entity.id
_entity.type
_entity.pdbx_description
1 polymer ?
#
loop_
_entity_poly.entity_id
_entity_poly.type
_entity_poly.pdbx_seq_one_letter_code
_entity_poly.pdbx_strand_id
1 'polypeptide(L)'
;MLEAMEHDSLREPHYLPLRVSRDGSLSGSIASAAQLGKLGKYVEKLLHQIAAEVRQGNIDADPCCHSEDDSFCQYCDWADACHFQDGRDGDHLHYILPVKPEEFWRMLDAEEN
;
A
#
# COMPACT_ATOMS: atom_id res chain seq x y z
N MET A 1 -6.98 10.70 21.42
CA MET A 1 -6.12 10.96 20.26
C MET A 1 -6.94 11.27 19.01
N LEU A 2 -7.95 10.48 18.64
CA LEU A 2 -8.81 10.75 17.46
C LEU A 2 -9.56 12.09 17.56
N GLU A 3 -10.11 12.43 18.74
CA GLU A 3 -10.80 13.71 18.96
C GLU A 3 -9.90 14.94 18.76
N ALA A 4 -8.59 14.80 18.99
CA ALA A 4 -7.64 15.87 18.74
C ALA A 4 -7.33 16.09 17.24
N MET A 5 -7.72 15.16 16.39
CA MET A 5 -7.54 15.22 14.93
C MET A 5 -8.80 15.75 14.22
N GLU A 6 -9.90 15.89 14.93
CA GLU A 6 -11.17 16.45 14.43
C GLU A 6 -11.47 17.83 15.02
N HIS A 7 -12.16 18.67 14.24
CA HIS A 7 -12.47 20.04 14.64
C HIS A 7 -13.61 20.12 15.66
N ASP A 8 -14.68 19.33 15.46
CA ASP A 8 -15.92 19.47 16.23
C ASP A 8 -16.26 18.20 17.02
N SER A 9 -16.56 17.12 16.35
CA SER A 9 -16.90 15.86 17.01
C SER A 9 -16.65 14.64 16.15
N LEU A 10 -16.38 13.49 16.78
CA LEU A 10 -16.25 12.22 16.09
C LEU A 10 -17.58 11.67 15.52
N ARG A 11 -18.72 12.26 15.87
CA ARG A 11 -20.02 11.81 15.34
C ARG A 11 -20.22 12.18 13.87
N GLU A 12 -19.66 13.32 13.49
CA GLU A 12 -19.64 13.81 12.10
C GLU A 12 -18.19 14.19 11.75
N PRO A 13 -17.34 13.19 11.54
CA PRO A 13 -15.92 13.44 11.30
C PRO A 13 -15.72 14.12 9.95
N HIS A 14 -14.88 15.14 9.94
CA HIS A 14 -14.60 15.97 8.76
C HIS A 14 -13.28 15.56 8.09
N TYR A 15 -12.29 15.18 8.87
CA TYR A 15 -10.95 14.85 8.39
C TYR A 15 -10.62 13.35 8.45
N LEU A 16 -11.22 12.64 9.40
CA LEU A 16 -10.95 11.21 9.59
C LEU A 16 -11.92 10.33 8.79
N PRO A 17 -11.45 9.34 8.04
CA PRO A 17 -12.28 8.41 7.28
C PRO A 17 -12.91 7.35 8.21
N LEU A 18 -13.68 7.81 9.19
CA LEU A 18 -14.34 6.95 10.17
C LEU A 18 -15.84 7.28 10.31
N ARG A 19 -16.57 6.33 10.88
CA ARG A 19 -17.98 6.52 11.29
C ARG A 19 -18.14 6.02 12.71
N VAL A 20 -18.86 6.78 13.52
CA VAL A 20 -19.26 6.38 14.87
C VAL A 20 -20.70 5.91 14.83
N SER A 21 -20.93 4.65 15.15
CA SER A 21 -22.28 4.09 15.26
C SER A 21 -23.00 4.61 16.50
N ARG A 22 -24.33 4.40 16.58
CA ARG A 22 -25.13 4.84 17.73
C ARG A 22 -24.75 4.19 19.05
N ASP A 23 -24.18 2.99 18.99
CA ASP A 23 -23.65 2.22 20.11
C ASP A 23 -22.22 2.63 20.53
N GLY A 24 -21.64 3.63 19.84
CA GLY A 24 -20.27 4.09 20.10
C GLY A 24 -19.17 3.30 19.41
N SER A 25 -19.52 2.29 18.60
CA SER A 25 -18.52 1.55 17.83
C SER A 25 -17.94 2.40 16.71
N LEU A 26 -16.63 2.25 16.47
CA LEU A 26 -15.88 2.92 15.42
C LEU A 26 -15.74 1.98 14.20
N SER A 27 -16.03 2.50 13.03
CA SER A 27 -15.81 1.81 11.75
C SER A 27 -15.19 2.76 10.74
N GLY A 28 -14.41 2.21 9.78
CA GLY A 28 -13.73 2.99 8.75
C GLY A 28 -12.25 2.61 8.63
N SER A 29 -11.51 3.39 7.83
CA SER A 29 -10.08 3.17 7.59
C SER A 29 -9.23 3.77 8.72
N ILE A 30 -9.29 3.14 9.88
CA ILE A 30 -8.55 3.55 11.08
C ILE A 30 -7.60 2.45 11.52
N ALA A 31 -6.44 2.86 12.07
CA ALA A 31 -5.45 1.97 12.63
C ALA A 31 -5.09 2.40 14.06
N SER A 32 -4.77 1.44 14.92
CA SER A 32 -4.24 1.73 16.24
C SER A 32 -2.79 2.25 16.14
N ALA A 33 -2.30 2.91 17.19
CA ALA A 33 -0.90 3.35 17.24
C ALA A 33 0.09 2.17 17.13
N ALA A 34 -0.28 1.00 17.68
CA ALA A 34 0.52 -0.22 17.53
C ALA A 34 0.56 -0.71 16.08
N GLN A 35 -0.58 -0.72 15.39
CA GLN A 35 -0.65 -1.07 13.98
C GLN A 35 0.16 -0.10 13.10
N LEU A 36 0.08 1.21 13.37
CA LEU A 36 0.89 2.20 12.66
C LEU A 36 2.40 1.98 12.91
N GLY A 37 2.78 1.60 14.13
CA GLY A 37 4.16 1.24 14.45
C GLY A 37 4.66 0.04 13.64
N LYS A 38 3.84 -1.00 13.50
CA LYS A 38 4.16 -2.18 12.66
C LYS A 38 4.28 -1.82 11.20
N LEU A 39 3.33 -1.03 10.68
CA LEU A 39 3.36 -0.55 9.31
C LEU A 39 4.63 0.26 9.04
N GLY A 40 5.03 1.14 9.96
CA GLY A 40 6.26 1.92 9.85
C GLY A 40 7.50 1.05 9.72
N LYS A 41 7.64 0.02 10.56
CA LYS A 41 8.75 -0.95 10.48
C LYS A 41 8.74 -1.72 9.15
N TYR A 42 7.57 -2.14 8.69
CA TYR A 42 7.43 -2.84 7.41
C TYR A 42 7.87 -1.96 6.23
N VAL A 43 7.43 -0.70 6.21
CA VAL A 43 7.84 0.28 5.19
C VAL A 43 9.35 0.50 5.22
N GLU A 44 9.95 0.64 6.40
CA GLU A 44 11.40 0.79 6.55
C GLU A 44 12.15 -0.43 5.99
N LYS A 45 11.70 -1.65 6.33
CA LYS A 45 12.25 -2.91 5.77
C LYS A 45 12.18 -2.91 4.24
N LEU A 46 11.03 -2.54 3.67
CA LEU A 46 10.81 -2.49 2.23
C LEU A 46 11.74 -1.47 1.55
N LEU A 47 11.90 -0.28 2.13
CA LEU A 47 12.82 0.73 1.63
C LEU A 47 14.28 0.24 1.63
N HIS A 48 14.69 -0.48 2.65
CA HIS A 48 16.02 -1.09 2.69
C HIS A 48 16.21 -2.15 1.62
N GLN A 49 15.18 -2.98 1.34
CA GLN A 49 15.22 -3.96 0.26
C GLN A 49 15.37 -3.29 -1.10
N ILE A 50 14.53 -2.29 -1.41
CA ILE A 50 14.61 -1.52 -2.65
C ILE A 50 15.99 -0.86 -2.81
N ALA A 51 16.51 -0.25 -1.75
CA ALA A 51 17.84 0.37 -1.79
C ALA A 51 18.95 -0.65 -2.03
N ALA A 52 18.81 -1.89 -1.55
CA ALA A 52 19.76 -2.96 -1.80
C ALA A 52 19.71 -3.42 -3.25
N GLU A 53 18.53 -3.61 -3.82
CA GLU A 53 18.32 -4.00 -5.23
C GLU A 53 18.89 -2.94 -6.17
N VAL A 54 18.60 -1.66 -5.93
CA VAL A 54 19.17 -0.55 -6.71
C VAL A 54 20.71 -0.57 -6.67
N ARG A 55 21.32 -0.82 -5.49
CA ARG A 55 22.78 -0.89 -5.36
C ARG A 55 23.39 -2.11 -6.05
N GLN A 56 22.63 -3.20 -6.18
CA GLN A 56 23.03 -4.40 -6.92
C GLN A 56 22.89 -4.23 -8.44
N GLY A 57 22.30 -3.12 -8.88
CA GLY A 57 22.08 -2.83 -10.30
C GLY A 57 20.89 -3.59 -10.89
N ASN A 58 19.92 -3.98 -10.06
CA ASN A 58 18.67 -4.54 -10.54
C ASN A 58 17.90 -3.44 -11.29
N ILE A 59 17.65 -3.68 -12.56
CA ILE A 59 16.94 -2.77 -13.47
C ILE A 59 15.78 -3.49 -14.17
N ASP A 60 15.38 -4.67 -13.69
CA ASP A 60 14.26 -5.42 -14.25
C ASP A 60 12.98 -4.57 -14.23
N ALA A 61 12.25 -4.59 -15.35
CA ALA A 61 10.99 -3.90 -15.43
C ALA A 61 9.89 -4.75 -14.80
N ASP A 62 9.35 -4.28 -13.68
CA ASP A 62 8.31 -4.94 -12.88
C ASP A 62 7.17 -3.95 -12.57
N PRO A 63 6.46 -3.45 -13.62
CA PRO A 63 5.42 -2.46 -13.45
C PRO A 63 4.20 -3.05 -12.74
N CYS A 64 3.68 -2.30 -11.76
CA CYS A 64 2.47 -2.69 -11.05
C CYS A 64 1.22 -2.62 -11.96
N CYS A 65 0.28 -3.54 -11.75
CA CYS A 65 -1.02 -3.55 -12.43
C CYS A 65 -2.11 -4.16 -11.55
N HIS A 66 -3.37 -3.83 -11.83
CA HIS A 66 -4.54 -4.48 -11.20
C HIS A 66 -5.09 -5.60 -12.09
N SER A 67 -4.93 -5.47 -13.40
CA SER A 67 -5.27 -6.47 -14.41
C SER A 67 -4.35 -6.28 -15.64
N GLU A 68 -4.41 -7.20 -16.60
CA GLU A 68 -3.65 -7.08 -17.86
C GLU A 68 -3.98 -5.78 -18.61
N ASP A 69 -5.26 -5.35 -18.56
CA ASP A 69 -5.75 -4.15 -19.22
C ASP A 69 -5.61 -2.88 -18.38
N ASP A 70 -5.20 -2.98 -17.12
CA ASP A 70 -5.06 -1.87 -16.16
C ASP A 70 -3.64 -1.82 -15.59
N SER A 71 -2.69 -1.61 -16.47
CA SER A 71 -1.28 -1.42 -16.15
C SER A 71 -0.93 0.06 -16.07
N PHE A 72 -0.08 0.45 -15.11
CA PHE A 72 0.45 1.82 -15.03
C PHE A 72 1.27 2.23 -16.26
N CYS A 73 1.71 1.27 -17.07
CA CYS A 73 2.40 1.52 -18.33
C CYS A 73 1.54 2.31 -19.33
N GLN A 74 0.22 2.23 -19.26
CA GLN A 74 -0.70 2.97 -20.14
C GLN A 74 -0.60 4.49 -19.96
N TYR A 75 -0.13 4.94 -18.81
CA TYR A 75 0.01 6.35 -18.44
C TYR A 75 1.47 6.80 -18.38
N CYS A 76 2.40 5.96 -18.87
CA CYS A 76 3.82 6.22 -18.79
C CYS A 76 4.32 6.97 -20.03
N ASP A 77 4.85 8.17 -19.85
CA ASP A 77 5.43 8.98 -20.94
C ASP A 77 6.66 8.33 -21.61
N TRP A 78 7.23 7.32 -20.97
CA TRP A 78 8.45 6.61 -21.42
C TRP A 78 8.17 5.23 -22.00
N ALA A 79 6.90 4.85 -22.18
CA ALA A 79 6.52 3.52 -22.68
C ALA A 79 7.20 3.15 -23.99
N ASP A 80 7.27 4.09 -24.93
CA ASP A 80 7.91 3.89 -26.24
C ASP A 80 9.42 3.68 -26.17
N ALA A 81 10.07 4.21 -25.15
CA ALA A 81 11.50 4.03 -24.93
C ALA A 81 11.83 2.80 -24.08
N CYS A 82 10.92 2.41 -23.21
CA CYS A 82 11.08 1.28 -22.28
C CYS A 82 11.01 -0.07 -22.98
N HIS A 83 10.13 -0.21 -23.98
CA HIS A 83 9.87 -1.46 -24.70
C HIS A 83 9.49 -2.65 -23.83
N PHE A 84 8.90 -2.40 -22.66
CA PHE A 84 8.43 -3.44 -21.74
C PHE A 84 7.54 -4.46 -22.46
N GLN A 85 7.80 -5.76 -22.23
CA GLN A 85 6.96 -6.86 -22.72
C GLN A 85 6.89 -7.93 -21.64
N ASP A 86 5.69 -8.14 -21.06
CA ASP A 86 5.47 -9.15 -20.04
C ASP A 86 5.97 -10.54 -20.47
N GLY A 87 6.74 -11.19 -19.59
CA GLY A 87 7.33 -12.51 -19.82
C GLY A 87 8.55 -12.54 -20.75
N ARG A 88 9.10 -11.40 -21.14
CA ARG A 88 10.26 -11.30 -22.02
C ARG A 88 11.46 -10.70 -21.26
N ASP A 89 12.64 -11.30 -21.45
CA ASP A 89 13.95 -10.80 -20.96
C ASP A 89 14.02 -10.51 -19.45
N GLY A 90 13.12 -11.08 -18.66
CA GLY A 90 13.00 -10.85 -17.21
C GLY A 90 11.90 -9.87 -16.82
N ASP A 91 11.27 -9.21 -17.80
CA ASP A 91 10.15 -8.29 -17.57
C ASP A 91 8.91 -9.05 -17.09
N HIS A 92 8.26 -8.56 -16.04
CA HIS A 92 7.03 -9.14 -15.48
C HIS A 92 6.03 -8.07 -15.06
N LEU A 93 4.74 -8.37 -15.22
CA LEU A 93 3.68 -7.60 -14.60
C LEU A 93 3.53 -7.96 -13.12
N HIS A 94 3.65 -6.97 -12.25
CA HIS A 94 3.43 -7.13 -10.82
C HIS A 94 1.97 -6.87 -10.45
N TYR A 95 1.21 -7.96 -10.24
CA TYR A 95 -0.22 -7.87 -9.91
C TYR A 95 -0.45 -7.45 -8.47
N ILE A 96 -1.08 -6.28 -8.27
CA ILE A 96 -1.52 -5.81 -6.97
C ILE A 96 -2.96 -6.26 -6.75
N LEU A 97 -3.15 -7.28 -5.93
CA LEU A 97 -4.47 -7.78 -5.58
C LEU A 97 -5.06 -6.97 -4.41
N PRO A 98 -6.35 -6.63 -4.47
CA PRO A 98 -7.02 -5.97 -3.36
C PRO A 98 -7.08 -6.90 -2.14
N VAL A 99 -6.57 -6.42 -1.01
CA VAL A 99 -6.54 -7.15 0.26
C VAL A 99 -7.52 -6.52 1.25
N LYS A 100 -8.28 -7.34 1.97
CA LYS A 100 -9.16 -6.85 3.05
C LYS A 100 -8.33 -6.33 4.23
N PRO A 101 -8.81 -5.30 4.97
CA PRO A 101 -8.07 -4.74 6.09
C PRO A 101 -7.62 -5.77 7.13
N GLU A 102 -8.48 -6.74 7.47
CA GLU A 102 -8.15 -7.77 8.46
C GLU A 102 -7.07 -8.74 7.97
N GLU A 103 -7.06 -9.02 6.67
CA GLU A 103 -6.06 -9.86 6.03
C GLU A 103 -4.72 -9.14 5.95
N PHE A 104 -4.74 -7.87 5.58
CA PHE A 104 -3.56 -7.02 5.54
C PHE A 104 -2.83 -6.99 6.91
N TRP A 105 -3.55 -6.77 8.00
CA TRP A 105 -2.96 -6.77 9.33
C TRP A 105 -2.41 -8.13 9.73
N ARG A 106 -3.07 -9.23 9.36
CA ARG A 106 -2.55 -10.59 9.59
C ARG A 106 -1.26 -10.86 8.82
N MET A 107 -1.17 -10.37 7.58
CA MET A 107 0.06 -10.50 6.79
C MET A 107 1.21 -9.75 7.44
N LEU A 108 0.99 -8.51 7.92
CA LEU A 108 2.01 -7.76 8.65
C LEU A 108 2.45 -8.45 9.95
N ASP A 109 1.53 -9.07 10.68
CA ASP A 109 1.84 -9.83 11.90
C ASP A 109 2.68 -11.08 11.61
N ALA A 110 2.48 -11.72 10.46
CA ALA A 110 3.26 -12.87 10.03
C ALA A 110 4.69 -12.51 9.59
N GLU A 111 4.88 -11.31 9.05
CA GLU A 111 6.19 -10.81 8.62
C GLU A 111 7.10 -10.40 9.79
N GLU A 112 6.55 -10.10 10.97
CA GLU A 112 7.32 -9.77 12.18
C GLU A 112 7.89 -11.02 12.88
N ASN A 113 7.41 -12.24 12.58
CA ASN A 113 7.86 -13.51 13.18
C ASN A 113 8.87 -14.24 12.29
#